data_9fae16f8da968d82409dbd367fa1edf2
#
_entry.id   9fae16f8da968d82409dbd367fa1edf2
#
_cell.length_a   1.000
_cell.length_b   1.000
_cell.length_c   1.000
_cell.angle_alpha   90.00
_cell.angle_beta   90.00
_cell.angle_gamma   90.00
#
_symmetry.space_group_name_H-M   'P 1'
#
loop_
_entity.id
_entity.type
_entity.pdbx_description
1 polymer ?
#
loop_
_entity_poly.entity_id
_entity_poly.type
_entity_poly.pdbx_seq_one_letter_code
_entity_poly.pdbx_strand_id
1 'polypeptide(L)'
;MDDVKLGEFVSIKIAHVSDIHVRKLKYHKEYRAVFEQLYEKLKEEKPDIIVNTGDTFHTKLDLSPEAIRMMSDLFVNLADIAPYHMILGNHDMNLKNSGRLDAISPIVDNLQHPNLYFHKYSDVIEVAKGIDLHVLSIVDPENWQETLPTDRTNVALYHGSVVGSVTDTGWMMTHGDIDMETLEKYDYGLLGDIHKTDQKVDNDGRARYPGSLVQQNHGESNDKGYLIWDIEDKNNWSTRHVSLVNPKPFITIELTRKGRMPKNVSVPTGSRLRLVSNNNLPLDIMRRAVDIAKHRFKPESISFLNRASGERGSVDGLTDDLKTENLRDIDVQEELIDEYLIGYEATPETLEMVYELNKKYNK
;
A
#
# COMPACT_ATOMS: atom_id res chain seq x y z
N MET A 1 9.93 30.40 -47.38
CA MET A 1 9.74 29.08 -46.80
C MET A 1 10.17 29.24 -45.37
N ASP A 2 9.21 29.57 -44.52
CA ASP A 2 9.47 29.80 -43.12
C ASP A 2 9.60 28.42 -42.44
N ASP A 3 10.76 28.21 -41.83
CA ASP A 3 11.00 27.05 -40.97
C ASP A 3 9.98 27.09 -39.82
N VAL A 4 8.98 26.22 -39.89
CA VAL A 4 8.13 25.93 -38.78
C VAL A 4 9.06 25.33 -37.72
N LYS A 5 9.42 26.12 -36.71
CA LYS A 5 10.05 25.62 -35.49
C LYS A 5 9.11 24.53 -34.92
N LEU A 6 9.51 23.28 -35.08
CA LEU A 6 8.93 22.17 -34.31
C LEU A 6 8.96 22.62 -32.85
N GLY A 7 7.77 22.74 -32.26
CA GLY A 7 7.61 23.15 -30.86
C GLY A 7 8.49 22.27 -29.98
N GLU A 8 9.26 22.90 -29.09
CA GLU A 8 10.01 22.18 -28.05
C GLU A 8 9.03 21.27 -27.31
N PHE A 9 9.19 19.96 -27.47
CA PHE A 9 8.53 18.98 -26.64
C PHE A 9 9.06 19.18 -25.23
N VAL A 10 8.17 19.47 -24.30
CA VAL A 10 8.54 19.65 -22.89
C VAL A 10 8.42 18.27 -22.24
N SER A 11 9.56 17.65 -21.92
CA SER A 11 9.56 16.45 -21.11
C SER A 11 9.02 16.74 -19.73
N ILE A 12 8.35 15.78 -19.11
CA ILE A 12 7.90 15.86 -17.73
C ILE A 12 8.49 14.72 -16.90
N LYS A 13 9.01 15.03 -15.73
CA LYS A 13 9.45 14.07 -14.74
C LYS A 13 8.40 13.94 -13.64
N ILE A 14 7.81 12.76 -13.48
CA ILE A 14 6.76 12.46 -12.50
C ILE A 14 7.30 11.53 -11.43
N ALA A 15 7.20 11.93 -10.17
CA ALA A 15 7.39 11.02 -9.05
C ALA A 15 6.04 10.40 -8.68
N HIS A 16 5.92 9.08 -8.82
CA HIS A 16 4.68 8.36 -8.59
C HIS A 16 4.75 7.54 -7.30
N VAL A 17 4.05 7.97 -6.28
CA VAL A 17 3.86 7.31 -4.99
C VAL A 17 2.44 6.75 -4.89
N SER A 18 2.23 5.71 -4.07
CA SER A 18 0.91 5.12 -3.81
C SER A 18 0.91 4.35 -2.49
N ASP A 19 -0.26 3.99 -2.03
CA ASP A 19 -0.48 2.97 -0.99
C ASP A 19 0.39 3.21 0.26
N ILE A 20 0.29 4.41 0.82
CA ILE A 20 1.04 4.82 2.01
C ILE A 20 0.52 4.06 3.23
N HIS A 21 -0.79 3.92 3.36
CA HIS A 21 -1.48 3.18 4.41
C HIS A 21 -1.02 3.53 5.82
N VAL A 22 -1.01 4.82 6.16
CA VAL A 22 -0.71 5.22 7.54
C VAL A 22 -1.68 4.57 8.50
N ARG A 23 -1.12 3.88 9.50
CA ARG A 23 -1.87 3.08 10.46
C ARG A 23 -1.35 3.32 11.88
N LYS A 24 -1.83 2.57 12.83
CA LYS A 24 -1.60 2.60 14.28
C LYS A 24 -0.32 3.33 14.73
N LEU A 25 -0.43 4.12 15.79
CA LEU A 25 0.60 4.99 16.38
C LEU A 25 1.99 4.33 16.55
N LYS A 26 2.02 3.03 16.86
CA LYS A 26 3.29 2.28 17.05
C LYS A 26 4.18 2.24 15.80
N TYR A 27 3.62 2.47 14.61
CA TYR A 27 4.35 2.49 13.33
C TYR A 27 4.78 3.90 12.89
N HIS A 28 4.28 4.96 13.54
CA HIS A 28 4.52 6.35 13.08
C HIS A 28 6.00 6.74 13.02
N LYS A 29 6.85 6.20 13.90
CA LYS A 29 8.30 6.48 13.85
C LYS A 29 8.94 5.95 12.57
N GLU A 30 8.46 4.82 12.07
CA GLU A 30 8.94 4.21 10.83
C GLU A 30 8.48 5.01 9.61
N TYR A 31 7.20 5.38 9.58
CA TYR A 31 6.68 6.25 8.53
C TYR A 31 7.47 7.55 8.44
N ARG A 32 7.71 8.23 9.56
CA ARG A 32 8.52 9.46 9.57
C ARG A 32 9.94 9.23 9.01
N ALA A 33 10.60 8.13 9.39
CA ALA A 33 11.94 7.80 8.89
C ALA A 33 11.94 7.48 7.38
N VAL A 34 10.87 6.92 6.85
CA VAL A 34 10.71 6.69 5.41
C VAL A 34 10.37 7.99 4.68
N PHE A 35 9.52 8.85 5.27
CA PHE A 35 9.18 10.15 4.68
C PHE A 35 10.38 11.08 4.58
N GLU A 36 11.27 11.11 5.58
CA GLU A 36 12.53 11.87 5.48
C GLU A 36 13.38 11.40 4.29
N GLN A 37 13.53 10.09 4.10
CA GLN A 37 14.22 9.55 2.92
C GLN A 37 13.52 9.91 1.61
N LEU A 38 12.18 9.89 1.60
CA LEU A 38 11.38 10.29 0.45
C LEU A 38 11.67 11.75 0.08
N TYR A 39 11.65 12.66 1.06
CA TYR A 39 11.92 14.08 0.82
C TYR A 39 13.32 14.33 0.30
N GLU A 40 14.35 13.68 0.88
CA GLU A 40 15.74 13.80 0.43
C GLU A 40 15.86 13.35 -1.03
N LYS A 41 15.35 12.15 -1.35
CA LYS A 41 15.42 11.60 -2.70
C LYS A 41 14.64 12.42 -3.72
N LEU A 42 13.44 12.88 -3.38
CA LEU A 42 12.66 13.75 -4.28
C LEU A 42 13.37 15.08 -4.56
N LYS A 43 14.04 15.69 -3.57
CA LYS A 43 14.84 16.89 -3.78
C LYS A 43 16.05 16.64 -4.70
N GLU A 44 16.64 15.44 -4.66
CA GLU A 44 17.71 15.04 -5.58
C GLU A 44 17.17 14.77 -6.99
N GLU A 45 16.01 14.11 -7.09
CA GLU A 45 15.36 13.76 -8.35
C GLU A 45 14.79 14.96 -9.09
N LYS A 46 14.34 15.98 -8.35
CA LYS A 46 13.72 17.20 -8.88
C LYS A 46 12.58 16.89 -9.87
N PRO A 47 11.54 16.18 -9.43
CA PRO A 47 10.39 15.94 -10.30
C PRO A 47 9.68 17.24 -10.61
N ASP A 48 9.06 17.32 -11.79
CA ASP A 48 8.20 18.44 -12.17
C ASP A 48 6.87 18.39 -11.42
N ILE A 49 6.37 17.18 -11.17
CA ILE A 49 5.19 16.92 -10.35
C ILE A 49 5.36 15.65 -9.51
N ILE A 50 4.64 15.59 -8.41
CA ILE A 50 4.49 14.38 -7.59
C ILE A 50 3.04 13.92 -7.70
N VAL A 51 2.82 12.64 -7.96
CA VAL A 51 1.49 12.03 -8.05
C VAL A 51 1.35 10.96 -6.97
N ASN A 52 0.24 11.00 -6.23
CA ASN A 52 -0.18 9.96 -5.29
C ASN A 52 -1.48 9.31 -5.80
N THR A 53 -1.39 8.04 -6.12
CA THR A 53 -2.53 7.28 -6.65
C THR A 53 -3.36 6.58 -5.57
N GLY A 54 -3.50 7.20 -4.39
CA GLY A 54 -4.49 6.83 -3.38
C GLY A 54 -3.97 5.96 -2.23
N ASP A 55 -4.89 5.53 -1.39
CA ASP A 55 -4.67 4.75 -0.18
C ASP A 55 -3.65 5.36 0.78
N THR A 56 -3.91 6.61 1.11
CA THR A 56 -3.11 7.39 2.06
C THR A 56 -3.23 6.86 3.48
N PHE A 57 -4.45 6.56 3.92
CA PHE A 57 -4.74 5.97 5.22
C PHE A 57 -5.04 4.47 5.12
N HIS A 58 -4.67 3.72 6.14
CA HIS A 58 -5.01 2.28 6.21
C HIS A 58 -6.50 2.06 6.50
N THR A 59 -7.14 2.98 7.21
CA THR A 59 -8.57 2.96 7.52
C THR A 59 -9.10 4.38 7.65
N LYS A 60 -10.23 4.63 7.05
CA LYS A 60 -10.95 5.91 7.05
C LYS A 60 -11.67 6.25 8.35
N LEU A 61 -11.80 5.29 9.27
CA LEU A 61 -12.59 5.44 10.50
C LEU A 61 -11.74 5.59 11.75
N ASP A 62 -10.50 5.10 11.74
CA ASP A 62 -9.61 5.09 12.91
C ASP A 62 -8.41 6.01 12.64
N LEU A 63 -8.67 7.32 12.65
CA LEU A 63 -7.68 8.37 12.42
C LEU A 63 -7.30 9.05 13.73
N SER A 64 -6.11 8.71 14.25
CA SER A 64 -5.62 9.44 15.43
C SER A 64 -5.17 10.85 15.07
N PRO A 65 -5.23 11.81 16.04
CA PRO A 65 -4.71 13.16 15.83
C PRO A 65 -3.26 13.18 15.32
N GLU A 66 -2.43 12.23 15.80
CA GLU A 66 -1.04 12.09 15.37
C GLU A 66 -0.91 11.61 13.92
N ALA A 67 -1.83 10.75 13.45
CA ALA A 67 -1.89 10.34 12.05
C ALA A 67 -2.28 11.52 11.16
N ILE A 68 -3.32 12.25 11.52
CA ILE A 68 -3.77 13.45 10.79
C ILE A 68 -2.61 14.45 10.71
N ARG A 69 -1.94 14.76 11.83
CA ARG A 69 -0.80 15.69 11.84
C ARG A 69 0.33 15.22 10.95
N MET A 70 0.70 13.94 11.05
CA MET A 70 1.80 13.37 10.24
C MET A 70 1.48 13.43 8.74
N MET A 71 0.24 13.20 8.35
CA MET A 71 -0.17 13.29 6.95
C MET A 71 -0.28 14.73 6.46
N SER A 72 -0.75 15.66 7.31
CA SER A 72 -0.70 17.09 7.00
C SER A 72 0.73 17.56 6.74
N ASP A 73 1.68 17.16 7.60
CA ASP A 73 3.09 17.47 7.43
C ASP A 73 3.65 16.84 6.12
N LEU A 74 3.27 15.59 5.79
CA LEU A 74 3.67 14.95 4.53
C LEU A 74 3.16 15.72 3.31
N PHE A 75 1.87 16.08 3.30
CA PHE A 75 1.27 16.79 2.15
C PHE A 75 1.95 18.14 1.91
N VAL A 76 2.20 18.90 2.97
CA VAL A 76 2.92 20.19 2.88
C VAL A 76 4.34 19.98 2.37
N ASN A 77 5.10 19.05 2.95
CA ASN A 77 6.48 18.80 2.53
C ASN A 77 6.59 18.33 1.07
N LEU A 78 5.66 17.50 0.60
CA LEU A 78 5.64 17.08 -0.81
C LEU A 78 5.26 18.25 -1.73
N ALA A 79 4.26 19.04 -1.38
CA ALA A 79 3.83 20.22 -2.13
C ALA A 79 4.87 21.35 -2.14
N ASP A 80 5.74 21.43 -1.12
CA ASP A 80 6.91 22.32 -1.10
C ASP A 80 8.03 21.87 -2.05
N ILE A 81 8.11 20.57 -2.36
CA ILE A 81 9.12 20.04 -3.28
C ILE A 81 8.69 20.23 -4.74
N ALA A 82 7.45 19.88 -5.09
CA ALA A 82 6.87 20.02 -6.42
C ALA A 82 5.33 20.03 -6.34
N PRO A 83 4.60 20.51 -7.38
CA PRO A 83 3.15 20.35 -7.47
C PRO A 83 2.74 18.92 -7.15
N TYR A 84 1.93 18.76 -6.10
CA TYR A 84 1.55 17.46 -5.56
C TYR A 84 0.09 17.17 -5.89
N HIS A 85 -0.12 16.22 -6.79
CA HIS A 85 -1.43 15.76 -7.24
C HIS A 85 -1.79 14.45 -6.55
N MET A 86 -2.98 14.37 -5.95
CA MET A 86 -3.42 13.17 -5.25
C MET A 86 -4.87 12.83 -5.58
N ILE A 87 -5.15 11.53 -5.64
CA ILE A 87 -6.49 10.96 -5.81
C ILE A 87 -6.87 10.13 -4.59
N LEU A 88 -8.14 9.75 -4.49
CA LEU A 88 -8.63 8.85 -3.44
C LEU A 88 -8.36 7.39 -3.78
N GLY A 89 -8.01 6.61 -2.74
CA GLY A 89 -8.09 5.16 -2.76
C GLY A 89 -9.31 4.63 -2.01
N ASN A 90 -9.53 3.33 -2.10
CA ASN A 90 -10.69 2.65 -1.49
C ASN A 90 -10.62 2.65 0.04
N HIS A 91 -9.42 2.77 0.63
CA HIS A 91 -9.21 2.92 2.07
C HIS A 91 -9.44 4.34 2.57
N ASP A 92 -9.38 5.35 1.71
CA ASP A 92 -9.56 6.75 2.09
C ASP A 92 -11.04 7.15 2.18
N MET A 93 -11.96 6.41 1.55
CA MET A 93 -13.38 6.74 1.50
C MET A 93 -14.30 5.53 1.64
N ASN A 94 -15.59 5.77 1.85
CA ASN A 94 -16.60 4.73 1.87
C ASN A 94 -17.30 4.60 0.51
N LEU A 95 -16.86 3.66 -0.32
CA LEU A 95 -17.41 3.44 -1.66
C LEU A 95 -18.91 3.09 -1.65
N LYS A 96 -19.42 2.46 -0.57
CA LYS A 96 -20.86 2.12 -0.45
C LYS A 96 -21.73 3.32 -0.04
N ASN A 97 -21.12 4.41 0.39
CA ASN A 97 -21.82 5.63 0.79
C ASN A 97 -20.95 6.85 0.43
N SER A 98 -20.93 7.21 -0.84
CA SER A 98 -20.18 8.34 -1.39
C SER A 98 -20.63 9.71 -0.84
N GLY A 99 -21.81 9.78 -0.21
CA GLY A 99 -22.28 10.99 0.47
C GLY A 99 -21.58 11.28 1.82
N ARG A 100 -20.79 10.32 2.36
CA ARG A 100 -19.94 10.56 3.53
C ARG A 100 -18.65 11.25 3.12
N LEU A 101 -18.09 12.04 4.05
CA LEU A 101 -16.75 12.60 3.88
C LEU A 101 -15.71 11.48 3.76
N ASP A 102 -14.75 11.68 2.86
CA ASP A 102 -13.50 10.91 2.83
C ASP A 102 -12.53 11.41 3.92
N ALA A 103 -11.43 10.68 4.11
CA ALA A 103 -10.44 10.98 5.12
C ALA A 103 -9.48 12.15 4.71
N ILE A 104 -9.44 12.49 3.43
CA ILE A 104 -8.49 13.44 2.84
C ILE A 104 -9.05 14.86 2.77
N SER A 105 -10.29 15.03 2.30
CA SER A 105 -10.92 16.35 2.11
C SER A 105 -10.78 17.28 3.33
N PRO A 106 -11.08 16.85 4.58
CA PRO A 106 -10.97 17.74 5.73
C PRO A 106 -9.55 18.23 6.01
N ILE A 107 -8.53 17.46 5.61
CA ILE A 107 -7.12 17.83 5.79
C ILE A 107 -6.73 18.86 4.74
N VAL A 108 -7.00 18.56 3.48
CA VAL A 108 -6.62 19.40 2.34
C VAL A 108 -7.32 20.75 2.39
N ASP A 109 -8.62 20.78 2.71
CA ASP A 109 -9.41 22.00 2.83
C ASP A 109 -8.85 22.97 3.90
N ASN A 110 -8.23 22.42 4.95
CA ASN A 110 -7.62 23.23 6.01
C ASN A 110 -6.19 23.67 5.69
N LEU A 111 -5.43 22.89 4.89
CA LEU A 111 -4.05 23.22 4.57
C LEU A 111 -3.95 24.38 3.56
N GLN A 112 -4.84 24.43 2.56
CA GLN A 112 -4.90 25.47 1.53
C GLN A 112 -3.54 25.79 0.89
N HIS A 113 -2.72 24.73 0.66
CA HIS A 113 -1.39 24.89 0.09
C HIS A 113 -1.48 25.12 -1.43
N PRO A 114 -0.79 26.12 -2.02
CA PRO A 114 -0.96 26.50 -3.44
C PRO A 114 -0.53 25.41 -4.43
N ASN A 115 0.37 24.51 -4.03
CA ASN A 115 0.87 23.42 -4.87
C ASN A 115 0.28 22.05 -4.48
N LEU A 116 -0.77 22.00 -3.65
CA LEU A 116 -1.46 20.79 -3.25
C LEU A 116 -2.76 20.66 -4.03
N TYR A 117 -2.84 19.67 -4.92
CA TYR A 117 -3.97 19.43 -5.81
C TYR A 117 -4.64 18.11 -5.43
N PHE A 118 -5.80 18.18 -4.84
CA PHE A 118 -6.60 17.02 -4.51
C PHE A 118 -7.73 16.82 -5.52
N HIS A 119 -7.68 15.71 -6.25
CA HIS A 119 -8.63 15.36 -7.30
C HIS A 119 -9.60 14.29 -6.78
N LYS A 120 -10.69 14.75 -6.15
CA LYS A 120 -11.72 13.86 -5.62
C LYS A 120 -12.58 13.25 -6.73
N TYR A 121 -12.84 14.02 -7.78
CA TYR A 121 -13.67 13.63 -8.91
C TYR A 121 -12.84 13.50 -10.18
N SER A 122 -13.42 12.85 -11.18
CA SER A 122 -12.82 12.70 -12.50
C SER A 122 -12.62 14.05 -13.18
N ASP A 123 -11.44 14.26 -13.74
CA ASP A 123 -11.05 15.51 -14.40
C ASP A 123 -9.91 15.28 -15.38
N VAL A 124 -9.65 16.26 -16.23
CA VAL A 124 -8.48 16.29 -17.14
C VAL A 124 -7.68 17.56 -16.88
N ILE A 125 -6.43 17.41 -16.52
CA ILE A 125 -5.55 18.50 -16.09
C ILE A 125 -4.32 18.57 -16.98
N GLU A 126 -4.08 19.69 -17.67
CA GLU A 126 -2.82 19.92 -18.33
C GLU A 126 -1.72 20.22 -17.30
N VAL A 127 -0.72 19.33 -17.22
CA VAL A 127 0.41 19.44 -16.25
C VAL A 127 1.69 19.92 -16.91
N ALA A 128 1.79 19.75 -18.22
CA ALA A 128 2.84 20.34 -19.06
C ALA A 128 2.27 20.56 -20.47
N LYS A 129 2.90 21.39 -21.26
CA LYS A 129 2.44 21.66 -22.62
C LYS A 129 2.31 20.36 -23.41
N GLY A 130 1.09 19.98 -23.75
CA GLY A 130 0.77 18.78 -24.51
C GLY A 130 0.73 17.49 -23.70
N ILE A 131 0.77 17.55 -22.37
CA ILE A 131 0.66 16.39 -21.46
C ILE A 131 -0.48 16.61 -20.48
N ASP A 132 -1.47 15.69 -20.51
CA ASP A 132 -2.66 15.71 -19.70
C ASP A 132 -2.70 14.56 -18.70
N LEU A 133 -3.03 14.87 -17.43
CA LEU A 133 -3.44 13.88 -16.44
C LEU A 133 -4.94 13.66 -16.54
N HIS A 134 -5.35 12.43 -16.74
CA HIS A 134 -6.74 11.98 -16.71
C HIS A 134 -7.01 11.29 -15.37
N VAL A 135 -7.71 11.97 -14.49
CA VAL A 135 -8.15 11.39 -13.22
C VAL A 135 -9.33 10.47 -13.46
N LEU A 136 -9.13 9.17 -13.26
CA LEU A 136 -10.15 8.15 -13.31
C LEU A 136 -10.62 7.88 -11.86
N SER A 137 -11.42 8.79 -11.32
CA SER A 137 -11.84 8.70 -9.93
C SER A 137 -12.76 7.52 -9.68
N ILE A 138 -12.53 6.80 -8.59
CA ILE A 138 -13.41 5.72 -8.10
C ILE A 138 -14.72 6.24 -7.50
N VAL A 139 -14.85 7.57 -7.36
CA VAL A 139 -16.06 8.24 -6.81
C VAL A 139 -17.15 8.37 -7.85
N ASP A 140 -16.77 8.66 -9.08
CA ASP A 140 -17.66 9.00 -10.20
C ASP A 140 -17.21 8.37 -11.53
N PRO A 141 -17.13 7.01 -11.60
CA PRO A 141 -16.63 6.31 -12.77
C PRO A 141 -17.40 6.60 -14.05
N GLU A 142 -18.66 7.02 -13.94
CA GLU A 142 -19.50 7.44 -15.07
C GLU A 142 -19.00 8.73 -15.74
N ASN A 143 -18.12 9.48 -15.10
CA ASN A 143 -17.56 10.74 -15.60
C ASN A 143 -16.15 10.59 -16.18
N TRP A 144 -15.61 9.37 -16.28
CA TRP A 144 -14.33 9.15 -16.91
C TRP A 144 -14.34 9.61 -18.36
N GLN A 145 -13.44 10.52 -18.69
CA GLN A 145 -13.37 11.08 -20.03
C GLN A 145 -12.57 10.15 -20.95
N GLU A 146 -13.21 9.71 -22.04
CA GLU A 146 -12.50 8.97 -23.07
C GLU A 146 -11.53 9.89 -23.81
N THR A 147 -10.31 9.41 -24.03
CA THR A 147 -9.34 10.14 -24.84
C THR A 147 -9.68 10.01 -26.31
N LEU A 148 -9.74 11.14 -27.00
CA LEU A 148 -9.73 11.14 -28.45
C LEU A 148 -8.30 11.03 -28.95
N PRO A 149 -8.04 10.40 -30.12
CA PRO A 149 -6.74 10.44 -30.74
C PRO A 149 -6.30 11.88 -30.96
N THR A 150 -5.30 12.31 -30.23
CA THR A 150 -4.74 13.68 -30.30
C THR A 150 -3.22 13.60 -30.34
N ASP A 151 -2.55 14.70 -30.64
CA ASP A 151 -1.09 14.81 -30.51
C ASP A 151 -0.64 14.95 -29.04
N ARG A 152 -1.59 15.08 -28.12
CA ARG A 152 -1.31 15.23 -26.68
C ARG A 152 -1.03 13.87 -26.04
N THR A 153 -0.12 13.86 -25.09
CA THR A 153 0.19 12.67 -24.26
C THR A 153 -0.80 12.58 -23.10
N ASN A 154 -1.50 11.47 -23.02
CA ASN A 154 -2.56 11.23 -22.04
C ASN A 154 -2.08 10.24 -20.97
N VAL A 155 -2.04 10.68 -19.71
CA VAL A 155 -1.58 9.89 -18.56
C VAL A 155 -2.76 9.64 -17.63
N ALA A 156 -3.22 8.39 -17.53
CA ALA A 156 -4.28 8.01 -16.60
C ALA A 156 -3.76 7.91 -15.16
N LEU A 157 -4.52 8.45 -14.21
CA LEU A 157 -4.36 8.24 -12.77
C LEU A 157 -5.54 7.41 -12.28
N TYR A 158 -5.27 6.22 -11.74
CA TYR A 158 -6.31 5.32 -11.28
C TYR A 158 -5.91 4.59 -10.02
N HIS A 159 -6.87 4.39 -9.11
CA HIS A 159 -6.72 3.53 -7.94
C HIS A 159 -7.71 2.39 -8.01
N GLY A 160 -7.21 1.18 -8.14
CA GLY A 160 -7.98 -0.06 -8.20
C GLY A 160 -7.24 -1.17 -8.91
N SER A 161 -7.81 -2.37 -8.84
CA SER A 161 -7.21 -3.56 -9.41
C SER A 161 -7.49 -3.68 -10.91
N VAL A 162 -6.46 -4.02 -11.67
CA VAL A 162 -6.56 -4.35 -13.10
C VAL A 162 -6.51 -5.87 -13.25
N VAL A 163 -7.38 -6.45 -14.09
CA VAL A 163 -7.38 -7.89 -14.40
C VAL A 163 -5.99 -8.33 -14.86
N GLY A 164 -5.48 -9.42 -14.29
CA GLY A 164 -4.14 -9.94 -14.56
C GLY A 164 -3.03 -9.41 -13.64
N SER A 165 -3.31 -8.42 -12.78
CA SER A 165 -2.37 -7.98 -11.76
C SER A 165 -2.03 -9.09 -10.77
N VAL A 166 -0.84 -9.04 -10.19
CA VAL A 166 -0.32 -10.08 -9.29
C VAL A 166 0.06 -9.46 -7.95
N THR A 167 -0.43 -10.01 -6.86
CA THR A 167 -0.05 -9.58 -5.50
C THR A 167 1.38 -9.98 -5.15
N ASP A 168 1.96 -9.41 -4.07
CA ASP A 168 3.28 -9.82 -3.54
C ASP A 168 3.37 -11.33 -3.24
N THR A 169 2.25 -11.97 -2.89
CA THR A 169 2.19 -13.42 -2.64
C THR A 169 2.15 -14.28 -3.90
N GLY A 170 2.13 -13.65 -5.09
CA GLY A 170 2.08 -14.34 -6.39
C GLY A 170 0.68 -14.75 -6.83
N TRP A 171 -0.37 -14.32 -6.13
CA TRP A 171 -1.75 -14.56 -6.57
C TRP A 171 -2.12 -13.62 -7.72
N MET A 172 -2.55 -14.19 -8.85
CA MET A 172 -2.99 -13.45 -10.02
C MET A 172 -4.49 -13.15 -9.91
N MET A 173 -4.85 -11.90 -10.11
CA MET A 173 -6.24 -11.45 -10.07
C MET A 173 -6.94 -11.81 -11.38
N THR A 174 -7.87 -12.76 -11.32
CA THR A 174 -8.69 -13.17 -12.48
C THR A 174 -9.90 -12.25 -12.67
N HIS A 175 -10.23 -11.45 -11.66
CA HIS A 175 -11.26 -10.43 -11.66
C HIS A 175 -10.65 -9.17 -11.06
N GLY A 176 -10.84 -8.02 -11.68
CA GLY A 176 -10.36 -6.72 -11.24
C GLY A 176 -11.49 -5.69 -11.34
N ASP A 177 -11.25 -4.49 -10.86
CA ASP A 177 -12.20 -3.39 -10.96
C ASP A 177 -12.31 -2.88 -12.39
N ILE A 178 -11.19 -2.96 -13.14
CA ILE A 178 -11.12 -2.65 -14.58
C ILE A 178 -10.30 -3.72 -15.32
N ASP A 179 -10.47 -3.75 -16.64
CA ASP A 179 -9.64 -4.51 -17.57
C ASP A 179 -8.61 -3.62 -18.31
N MET A 180 -7.72 -4.26 -19.07
CA MET A 180 -6.71 -3.55 -19.85
C MET A 180 -7.30 -2.66 -20.95
N GLU A 181 -8.47 -3.00 -21.52
CA GLU A 181 -9.14 -2.21 -22.55
C GLU A 181 -9.44 -0.79 -22.06
N THR A 182 -9.73 -0.64 -20.77
CA THR A 182 -9.92 0.68 -20.15
C THR A 182 -8.66 1.52 -20.19
N LEU A 183 -7.49 0.91 -19.90
CA LEU A 183 -6.20 1.62 -19.88
C LEU A 183 -5.59 1.85 -21.27
N GLU A 184 -5.87 1.00 -22.24
CA GLU A 184 -5.38 1.13 -23.62
C GLU A 184 -5.86 2.42 -24.33
N LYS A 185 -6.87 3.08 -23.74
CA LYS A 185 -7.33 4.39 -24.21
C LYS A 185 -6.35 5.53 -23.88
N TYR A 186 -5.37 5.30 -23.00
CA TYR A 186 -4.38 6.28 -22.54
C TYR A 186 -2.99 5.86 -22.98
N ASP A 187 -2.07 6.81 -23.05
CA ASP A 187 -0.68 6.54 -23.44
C ASP A 187 0.10 5.92 -22.27
N TYR A 188 -0.23 6.33 -21.03
CA TYR A 188 0.38 5.84 -19.79
C TYR A 188 -0.65 5.67 -18.69
N GLY A 189 -0.41 4.73 -17.76
CA GLY A 189 -1.24 4.48 -16.58
C GLY A 189 -0.42 4.49 -15.29
N LEU A 190 -0.68 5.44 -14.41
CA LEU A 190 -0.14 5.51 -13.06
C LEU A 190 -1.21 4.94 -12.11
N LEU A 191 -0.92 3.76 -11.53
CA LEU A 191 -1.92 2.95 -10.83
C LEU A 191 -1.61 2.82 -9.33
N GLY A 192 -2.64 2.67 -8.50
CA GLY A 192 -2.57 2.33 -7.07
C GLY A 192 -3.48 1.16 -6.72
N ASP A 193 -3.41 0.61 -5.50
CA ASP A 193 -4.12 -0.54 -4.92
C ASP A 193 -3.26 -1.82 -4.83
N ILE A 194 -2.39 -2.09 -5.79
CA ILE A 194 -1.57 -3.29 -5.76
C ILE A 194 -0.20 -3.00 -5.15
N HIS A 195 0.09 -3.63 -4.01
CA HIS A 195 1.29 -3.35 -3.21
C HIS A 195 2.58 -3.92 -3.79
N LYS A 196 2.51 -4.79 -4.80
CA LYS A 196 3.70 -5.36 -5.44
C LYS A 196 4.49 -4.28 -6.18
N THR A 197 5.76 -4.16 -5.79
CA THR A 197 6.67 -3.11 -6.27
C THR A 197 6.94 -3.21 -7.77
N ASP A 198 6.88 -2.04 -8.43
CA ASP A 198 7.18 -1.83 -9.87
C ASP A 198 6.49 -2.85 -10.79
N GLN A 199 5.20 -3.11 -10.53
CA GLN A 199 4.47 -4.08 -11.31
C GLN A 199 3.97 -3.49 -12.62
N LYS A 200 4.45 -4.01 -13.72
CA LYS A 200 3.90 -3.77 -15.07
C LYS A 200 2.58 -4.53 -15.22
N VAL A 201 1.60 -3.87 -15.81
CA VAL A 201 0.30 -4.47 -16.11
C VAL A 201 0.20 -4.85 -17.58
N ASP A 202 0.80 -4.06 -18.45
CA ASP A 202 0.91 -4.29 -19.88
C ASP A 202 2.31 -4.83 -20.27
N ASN A 203 2.45 -5.28 -21.51
CA ASN A 203 3.71 -5.84 -22.01
C ASN A 203 4.84 -4.80 -22.10
N ASP A 204 4.51 -3.55 -22.43
CA ASP A 204 5.48 -2.47 -22.63
C ASP A 204 5.84 -1.81 -21.30
N GLY A 205 5.01 -1.92 -20.29
CA GLY A 205 5.17 -1.31 -18.98
C GLY A 205 4.77 0.15 -18.94
N ARG A 206 3.86 0.55 -19.83
CA ARG A 206 3.26 1.89 -19.86
C ARG A 206 2.23 2.10 -18.76
N ALA A 207 1.64 1.01 -18.24
CA ALA A 207 0.77 1.01 -17.09
C ALA A 207 1.44 0.26 -15.94
N ARG A 208 1.58 0.92 -14.77
CA ARG A 208 2.34 0.36 -13.63
C ARG A 208 1.76 0.76 -12.29
N TYR A 209 1.91 -0.17 -11.35
CA TYR A 209 1.81 0.08 -9.91
C TYR A 209 3.19 0.35 -9.33
N PRO A 210 3.41 1.39 -8.53
CA PRO A 210 4.66 1.59 -7.81
C PRO A 210 4.81 0.58 -6.67
N GLY A 211 3.69 0.06 -6.18
CA GLY A 211 3.57 -0.70 -4.96
C GLY A 211 3.36 0.19 -3.74
N SER A 212 3.21 -0.42 -2.56
CA SER A 212 3.08 0.34 -1.33
C SER A 212 4.38 1.10 -0.99
N LEU A 213 4.25 2.32 -0.46
CA LEU A 213 5.40 3.14 -0.09
C LEU A 213 6.21 2.52 1.06
N VAL A 214 5.54 1.84 1.97
CA VAL A 214 6.11 1.16 3.13
C VAL A 214 5.56 -0.26 3.20
N GLN A 215 6.41 -1.23 3.51
CA GLN A 215 6.00 -2.63 3.70
C GLN A 215 4.90 -2.74 4.77
N GLN A 216 3.76 -3.34 4.44
CA GLN A 216 2.59 -3.39 5.30
C GLN A 216 2.55 -4.64 6.20
N ASN A 217 3.08 -5.76 5.71
CA ASN A 217 2.98 -7.04 6.41
C ASN A 217 4.07 -8.04 5.96
N HIS A 218 4.07 -9.24 6.55
CA HIS A 218 5.00 -10.32 6.22
C HIS A 218 4.75 -11.00 4.86
N GLY A 219 3.68 -10.71 4.18
CA GLY A 219 3.37 -11.22 2.84
C GLY A 219 3.99 -10.38 1.73
N GLU A 220 4.45 -9.18 2.06
CA GLU A 220 5.05 -8.26 1.11
C GLU A 220 6.58 -8.33 1.10
N SER A 221 7.19 -8.04 -0.05
CA SER A 221 8.63 -7.80 -0.15
C SER A 221 9.02 -6.54 0.62
N ASN A 222 10.28 -6.43 1.03
CA ASN A 222 10.79 -5.20 1.66
C ASN A 222 11.42 -4.23 0.63
N ASP A 223 11.27 -4.53 -0.64
CA ASP A 223 11.69 -3.66 -1.73
C ASP A 223 10.55 -2.67 -2.03
N LYS A 224 10.43 -1.64 -1.20
CA LYS A 224 9.38 -0.62 -1.27
C LYS A 224 9.96 0.73 -1.68
N GLY A 225 9.11 1.61 -2.19
CA GLY A 225 9.54 2.92 -2.67
C GLY A 225 8.52 3.57 -3.59
N TYR A 226 9.01 4.19 -4.65
CA TYR A 226 8.19 4.91 -5.62
C TYR A 226 8.81 4.83 -7.02
N LEU A 227 8.05 5.20 -8.04
CA LEU A 227 8.54 5.27 -9.42
C LEU A 227 8.88 6.70 -9.81
N ILE A 228 9.93 6.85 -10.61
CA ILE A 228 10.18 8.05 -11.41
C ILE A 228 9.84 7.71 -12.85
N TRP A 229 9.02 8.55 -13.46
CA TRP A 229 8.71 8.54 -14.87
C TRP A 229 9.37 9.76 -15.52
N ASP A 230 10.09 9.52 -16.59
CA ASP A 230 10.57 10.57 -17.49
C ASP A 230 9.81 10.40 -18.82
N ILE A 231 8.90 11.32 -19.13
CA ILE A 231 8.01 11.23 -20.31
C ILE A 231 8.30 12.44 -21.20
N GLU A 232 8.80 12.18 -22.41
CA GLU A 232 9.00 13.21 -23.44
C GLU A 232 7.77 13.31 -24.35
N ASP A 233 7.25 12.17 -24.79
CA ASP A 233 6.04 12.03 -25.61
C ASP A 233 5.47 10.61 -25.52
N LYS A 234 4.50 10.27 -26.40
CA LYS A 234 3.85 8.95 -26.45
C LYS A 234 4.80 7.79 -26.72
N ASN A 235 5.99 8.02 -27.26
CA ASN A 235 6.91 6.98 -27.70
C ASN A 235 8.24 7.02 -26.95
N ASN A 236 8.59 8.17 -26.39
CA ASN A 236 9.86 8.42 -25.70
C ASN A 236 9.61 8.60 -24.21
N TRP A 237 9.93 7.58 -23.44
CA TRP A 237 9.71 7.55 -22.02
C TRP A 237 10.61 6.54 -21.33
N SER A 238 10.80 6.69 -20.04
CA SER A 238 11.44 5.70 -19.18
C SER A 238 10.84 5.70 -17.79
N THR A 239 10.98 4.57 -17.07
CA THR A 239 10.65 4.50 -15.66
C THR A 239 11.75 3.81 -14.88
N ARG A 240 11.88 4.17 -13.60
CA ARG A 240 12.75 3.48 -12.66
C ARG A 240 12.16 3.52 -11.25
N HIS A 241 12.41 2.46 -10.52
CA HIS A 241 12.06 2.38 -9.12
C HIS A 241 13.14 3.03 -8.24
N VAL A 242 12.70 3.78 -7.22
CA VAL A 242 13.55 4.39 -6.20
C VAL A 242 13.21 3.78 -4.86
N SER A 243 14.09 2.94 -4.34
CA SER A 243 13.88 2.20 -3.08
C SER A 243 13.94 3.11 -1.86
N LEU A 244 13.08 2.84 -0.88
CA LEU A 244 13.07 3.43 0.46
C LEU A 244 13.31 2.34 1.50
N VAL A 245 14.15 2.62 2.49
CA VAL A 245 14.52 1.63 3.51
C VAL A 245 13.58 1.71 4.69
N ASN A 246 12.81 0.63 4.92
CA ASN A 246 12.05 0.48 6.15
C ASN A 246 13.02 0.16 7.32
N PRO A 247 13.11 1.01 8.37
CA PRO A 247 14.01 0.77 9.50
C PRO A 247 13.65 -0.45 10.35
N LYS A 248 12.38 -0.91 10.26
CA LYS A 248 11.86 -2.06 11.02
C LYS A 248 11.08 -3.02 10.11
N PRO A 249 11.75 -3.68 9.16
CA PRO A 249 11.10 -4.51 8.16
C PRO A 249 10.41 -5.74 8.77
N PHE A 250 9.39 -6.22 8.07
CA PHE A 250 8.80 -7.53 8.31
C PHE A 250 9.65 -8.59 7.60
N ILE A 251 10.27 -9.46 8.36
CA ILE A 251 11.18 -10.51 7.83
C ILE A 251 10.58 -11.87 8.11
N THR A 252 10.41 -12.68 7.06
CA THR A 252 10.02 -14.07 7.19
C THR A 252 11.22 -14.98 7.02
N ILE A 253 11.48 -15.86 8.00
CA ILE A 253 12.57 -16.82 7.98
C ILE A 253 11.96 -18.23 7.92
N GLU A 254 12.21 -18.94 6.83
CA GLU A 254 11.84 -20.33 6.70
C GLU A 254 12.84 -21.23 7.43
N LEU A 255 12.33 -22.03 8.35
CA LEU A 255 13.12 -22.99 9.11
C LEU A 255 13.40 -24.23 8.26
N THR A 256 14.59 -24.80 8.46
CA THR A 256 14.92 -26.10 7.87
C THR A 256 13.98 -27.19 8.41
N ARG A 257 13.97 -28.38 7.77
CA ARG A 257 13.20 -29.56 8.24
C ARG A 257 13.47 -29.95 9.70
N LYS A 258 14.63 -29.57 10.24
CA LYS A 258 15.01 -29.84 11.63
C LYS A 258 14.78 -28.63 12.55
N GLY A 259 14.04 -27.63 12.12
CA GLY A 259 13.74 -26.43 12.90
C GLY A 259 14.91 -25.47 13.10
N ARG A 260 15.97 -25.57 12.27
CA ARG A 260 17.11 -24.66 12.35
C ARG A 260 16.96 -23.48 11.40
N MET A 261 17.41 -22.32 11.82
CA MET A 261 17.51 -21.15 10.93
C MET A 261 18.61 -21.36 9.87
N PRO A 262 18.40 -20.85 8.65
CA PRO A 262 19.46 -20.81 7.64
C PRO A 262 20.71 -20.08 8.15
N LYS A 263 21.90 -20.50 7.68
CA LYS A 263 23.17 -19.93 8.18
C LYS A 263 23.37 -18.46 7.77
N ASN A 264 22.97 -18.10 6.55
CA ASN A 264 23.24 -16.80 5.92
C ASN A 264 22.00 -15.88 5.95
N VAL A 265 21.36 -15.76 7.12
CA VAL A 265 20.22 -14.82 7.28
C VAL A 265 20.75 -13.55 7.91
N SER A 266 20.56 -12.43 7.20
CA SER A 266 20.77 -11.08 7.73
C SER A 266 19.43 -10.50 8.15
N VAL A 267 19.35 -10.01 9.37
CA VAL A 267 18.15 -9.41 9.93
C VAL A 267 18.54 -8.11 10.63
N PRO A 268 18.02 -6.97 10.19
CA PRO A 268 18.25 -5.70 10.89
C PRO A 268 17.71 -5.76 12.33
N THR A 269 18.41 -5.13 13.26
CA THR A 269 17.94 -5.02 14.65
C THR A 269 16.60 -4.29 14.70
N GLY A 270 15.67 -4.76 15.52
CA GLY A 270 14.33 -4.17 15.63
C GLY A 270 13.36 -4.60 14.54
N SER A 271 13.75 -5.48 13.62
CA SER A 271 12.83 -6.07 12.63
C SER A 271 11.69 -6.83 13.30
N ARG A 272 10.59 -7.00 12.57
CA ARG A 272 9.47 -7.88 12.94
C ARG A 272 9.68 -9.23 12.29
N LEU A 273 9.92 -10.27 13.09
CA LEU A 273 10.24 -11.59 12.58
C LEU A 273 9.01 -12.49 12.55
N ARG A 274 8.94 -13.29 11.48
CA ARG A 274 8.09 -14.48 11.42
C ARG A 274 8.96 -15.69 11.11
N LEU A 275 8.94 -16.69 11.99
CA LEU A 275 9.56 -17.97 11.72
C LEU A 275 8.52 -18.91 11.12
N VAL A 276 8.82 -19.51 9.97
CA VAL A 276 7.88 -20.39 9.26
C VAL A 276 8.47 -21.78 9.16
N SER A 277 7.66 -22.80 9.51
CA SER A 277 7.96 -24.20 9.23
C SER A 277 6.96 -24.74 8.20
N ASN A 278 7.46 -25.39 7.17
CA ASN A 278 6.64 -26.17 6.22
C ASN A 278 6.51 -27.63 6.65
N ASN A 279 7.11 -28.01 7.77
CA ASN A 279 7.05 -29.32 8.36
C ASN A 279 6.37 -29.24 9.71
N ASN A 280 5.67 -30.31 10.11
CA ASN A 280 5.04 -30.35 11.43
C ASN A 280 6.12 -30.47 12.52
N LEU A 281 6.73 -29.36 12.89
CA LEU A 281 7.76 -29.33 13.94
C LEU A 281 7.11 -29.36 15.31
N PRO A 282 7.67 -30.15 16.25
CA PRO A 282 7.27 -30.10 17.64
C PRO A 282 7.40 -28.69 18.23
N LEU A 283 6.51 -28.32 19.12
CA LEU A 283 6.41 -26.98 19.70
C LEU A 283 7.71 -26.58 20.45
N ASP A 284 8.37 -27.53 21.11
CA ASP A 284 9.65 -27.29 21.80
C ASP A 284 10.78 -26.90 20.82
N ILE A 285 10.76 -27.45 19.60
CA ILE A 285 11.71 -27.09 18.54
C ILE A 285 11.43 -25.65 18.05
N MET A 286 10.13 -25.32 17.85
CA MET A 286 9.72 -23.97 17.45
C MET A 286 10.10 -22.95 18.54
N ARG A 287 9.86 -23.24 19.82
CA ARG A 287 10.28 -22.39 20.96
C ARG A 287 11.78 -22.14 20.96
N ARG A 288 12.60 -23.18 20.81
CA ARG A 288 14.07 -23.03 20.72
C ARG A 288 14.49 -22.14 19.54
N ALA A 289 13.85 -22.28 18.38
CA ALA A 289 14.13 -21.42 17.23
C ALA A 289 13.79 -19.96 17.54
N VAL A 290 12.66 -19.70 18.21
CA VAL A 290 12.26 -18.37 18.69
C VAL A 290 13.29 -17.79 19.66
N ASP A 291 13.73 -18.55 20.66
CA ASP A 291 14.73 -18.10 21.64
C ASP A 291 16.05 -17.74 20.97
N ILE A 292 16.52 -18.59 20.05
CA ILE A 292 17.73 -18.31 19.28
C ILE A 292 17.56 -17.04 18.45
N ALA A 293 16.42 -16.85 17.80
CA ALA A 293 16.13 -15.65 16.99
C ALA A 293 16.10 -14.38 17.85
N LYS A 294 15.47 -14.43 19.04
CA LYS A 294 15.47 -13.33 20.02
C LYS A 294 16.88 -12.88 20.38
N HIS A 295 17.71 -13.83 20.78
CA HIS A 295 19.09 -13.53 21.20
C HIS A 295 19.97 -13.05 20.05
N ARG A 296 19.83 -13.67 18.87
CA ARG A 296 20.69 -13.38 17.71
C ARG A 296 20.34 -12.06 17.04
N PHE A 297 19.05 -11.76 16.83
CA PHE A 297 18.60 -10.67 15.97
C PHE A 297 17.99 -9.50 16.73
N LYS A 298 17.64 -9.67 18.01
CA LYS A 298 16.98 -8.64 18.84
C LYS A 298 15.80 -7.98 18.11
N PRO A 299 14.83 -8.77 17.64
CA PRO A 299 13.67 -8.25 16.92
C PRO A 299 12.77 -7.43 17.84
N GLU A 300 11.97 -6.51 17.26
CA GLU A 300 10.90 -5.81 17.98
C GLU A 300 9.77 -6.78 18.37
N SER A 301 9.43 -7.66 17.44
CA SER A 301 8.43 -8.72 17.65
C SER A 301 8.84 -9.99 16.92
N ILE A 302 8.36 -11.13 17.40
CA ILE A 302 8.61 -12.41 16.75
C ILE A 302 7.33 -13.26 16.83
N SER A 303 6.96 -13.84 15.71
CA SER A 303 5.86 -14.78 15.59
C SER A 303 6.32 -16.06 14.90
N PHE A 304 5.56 -17.12 15.03
CA PHE A 304 5.83 -18.35 14.27
C PHE A 304 4.55 -18.84 13.56
N LEU A 305 4.77 -19.58 12.49
CA LEU A 305 3.73 -20.24 11.71
C LEU A 305 4.20 -21.64 11.33
N ASN A 306 3.48 -22.64 11.80
CA ASN A 306 3.67 -24.03 11.38
C ASN A 306 2.62 -24.34 10.30
N ARG A 307 3.01 -24.24 9.03
CA ARG A 307 2.08 -24.38 7.90
C ARG A 307 1.46 -25.78 7.81
N ALA A 308 2.16 -26.79 8.28
CA ALA A 308 1.70 -28.18 8.20
C ALA A 308 0.53 -28.46 9.18
N SER A 309 0.55 -27.84 10.38
CA SER A 309 -0.52 -27.99 11.39
C SER A 309 -1.49 -26.81 11.42
N GLY A 310 -1.16 -25.70 10.74
CA GLY A 310 -1.93 -24.46 10.83
C GLY A 310 -1.70 -23.67 12.13
N GLU A 311 -0.83 -24.14 13.01
CA GLU A 311 -0.53 -23.49 14.28
C GLU A 311 0.19 -22.16 14.08
N ARG A 312 -0.26 -21.13 14.79
CA ARG A 312 0.33 -19.79 14.82
C ARG A 312 0.54 -19.36 16.27
N GLY A 313 1.53 -18.53 16.52
CA GLY A 313 1.75 -17.96 17.83
C GLY A 313 2.60 -16.70 17.76
N SER A 314 2.45 -15.81 18.75
CA SER A 314 3.31 -14.65 18.97
C SER A 314 4.03 -14.77 20.30
N VAL A 315 5.16 -14.08 20.44
CA VAL A 315 5.99 -14.13 21.63
C VAL A 315 5.47 -13.26 22.76
N ASP A 316 4.65 -12.25 22.46
CA ASP A 316 4.04 -11.41 23.49
C ASP A 316 3.04 -12.18 24.38
N GLY A 317 2.57 -13.37 23.92
CA GLY A 317 1.80 -14.34 24.71
C GLY A 317 2.62 -15.48 25.32
N LEU A 318 3.97 -15.46 25.21
CA LEU A 318 4.84 -16.54 25.70
C LEU A 318 5.25 -16.42 27.18
N THR A 319 4.82 -15.39 27.87
CA THR A 319 4.89 -15.33 29.33
C THR A 319 3.60 -15.90 29.89
N ASP A 320 3.66 -17.15 30.27
CA ASP A 320 2.74 -17.92 31.14
C ASP A 320 1.64 -18.70 30.49
N ASP A 321 1.20 -18.89 29.48
CA ASP A 321 0.32 -19.95 28.91
C ASP A 321 0.23 -19.84 27.39
N LEU A 322 0.95 -20.75 26.71
CA LEU A 322 0.71 -21.00 25.30
C LEU A 322 -0.67 -21.64 25.12
N LYS A 323 -1.71 -20.86 25.08
CA LYS A 323 -2.90 -21.23 24.34
C LYS A 323 -2.52 -21.17 22.87
N THR A 324 -2.29 -22.31 22.25
CA THR A 324 -2.33 -22.48 20.80
C THR A 324 -3.78 -22.27 20.40
N GLU A 325 -4.15 -21.02 20.16
CA GLU A 325 -5.49 -20.67 19.69
C GLU A 325 -5.63 -21.23 18.28
N ASN A 326 -6.32 -22.34 18.19
CA ASN A 326 -6.74 -22.89 16.92
C ASN A 326 -7.88 -22.01 16.39
N LEU A 327 -7.56 -21.07 15.49
CA LEU A 327 -8.54 -20.16 14.88
C LEU A 327 -9.67 -20.88 14.11
N ARG A 328 -9.62 -22.21 14.01
CA ARG A 328 -10.73 -23.04 13.50
C ARG A 328 -11.61 -23.57 14.62
N ASP A 329 -11.18 -23.42 15.87
CA ASP A 329 -11.97 -23.77 17.04
C ASP A 329 -13.05 -22.70 17.24
N ILE A 330 -14.31 -23.12 17.30
CA ILE A 330 -15.46 -22.23 17.46
C ILE A 330 -15.37 -21.45 18.77
N ASP A 331 -14.91 -22.09 19.85
CA ASP A 331 -14.81 -21.45 21.16
C ASP A 331 -13.76 -20.32 21.15
N VAL A 332 -12.64 -20.53 20.46
CA VAL A 332 -11.60 -19.49 20.24
C VAL A 332 -12.12 -18.34 19.36
N GLN A 333 -12.90 -18.66 18.35
CA GLN A 333 -13.51 -17.62 17.51
C GLN A 333 -14.54 -16.80 18.29
N GLU A 334 -15.34 -17.42 19.14
CA GLU A 334 -16.30 -16.74 20.01
C GLU A 334 -15.59 -15.83 21.02
N GLU A 335 -14.47 -16.28 21.64
CA GLU A 335 -13.66 -15.46 22.56
C GLU A 335 -13.06 -14.22 21.84
N LEU A 336 -12.56 -14.39 20.62
CA LEU A 336 -12.05 -13.27 19.80
C LEU A 336 -13.15 -12.30 19.35
N ILE A 337 -14.34 -12.80 19.07
CA ILE A 337 -15.53 -12.01 18.75
C ILE A 337 -15.93 -11.18 19.98
N ASP A 338 -15.92 -11.77 21.16
CA ASP A 338 -16.20 -11.08 22.42
C ASP A 338 -15.20 -9.96 22.68
N GLU A 339 -13.89 -10.25 22.63
CA GLU A 339 -12.86 -9.24 22.82
C GLU A 339 -13.00 -8.06 21.83
N TYR A 340 -13.34 -8.36 20.58
CA TYR A 340 -13.51 -7.35 19.55
C TYR A 340 -14.76 -6.49 19.81
N LEU A 341 -15.88 -7.12 20.16
CA LEU A 341 -17.19 -6.45 20.29
C LEU A 341 -17.37 -5.73 21.63
N ILE A 342 -16.66 -6.13 22.69
CA ILE A 342 -16.62 -5.41 23.97
C ILE A 342 -16.16 -3.93 23.74
N GLY A 343 -15.20 -3.72 22.84
CA GLY A 343 -14.73 -2.37 22.48
C GLY A 343 -15.78 -1.50 21.78
N TYR A 344 -16.87 -2.08 21.30
CA TYR A 344 -17.97 -1.39 20.59
C TYR A 344 -19.28 -1.34 21.36
N GLU A 345 -19.29 -1.72 22.65
CA GLU A 345 -20.51 -1.76 23.49
C GLU A 345 -21.66 -2.54 22.83
N ALA A 346 -21.33 -3.67 22.17
CA ALA A 346 -22.33 -4.49 21.47
C ALA A 346 -23.40 -5.01 22.42
N THR A 347 -24.67 -5.00 21.97
CA THR A 347 -25.76 -5.56 22.75
C THR A 347 -25.72 -7.10 22.75
N PRO A 348 -26.31 -7.78 23.78
CA PRO A 348 -26.40 -9.23 23.81
C PRO A 348 -27.00 -9.84 22.53
N GLU A 349 -28.02 -9.18 21.96
CA GLU A 349 -28.65 -9.62 20.71
C GLU A 349 -27.68 -9.53 19.51
N THR A 350 -26.81 -8.51 19.48
CA THR A 350 -25.79 -8.35 18.45
C THR A 350 -24.74 -9.46 18.56
N LEU A 351 -24.30 -9.79 19.78
CA LEU A 351 -23.36 -10.89 20.03
C LEU A 351 -23.94 -12.22 19.56
N GLU A 352 -25.18 -12.55 19.95
CA GLU A 352 -25.84 -13.78 19.57
C GLU A 352 -25.97 -13.92 18.05
N MET A 353 -26.33 -12.86 17.35
CA MET A 353 -26.40 -12.82 15.88
C MET A 353 -25.03 -13.06 15.24
N VAL A 354 -23.94 -12.49 15.77
CA VAL A 354 -22.59 -12.68 15.24
C VAL A 354 -22.13 -14.14 15.47
N TYR A 355 -22.42 -14.74 16.60
CA TYR A 355 -22.12 -16.15 16.87
C TYR A 355 -22.89 -17.10 15.93
N GLU A 356 -24.17 -16.83 15.67
CA GLU A 356 -24.93 -17.63 14.70
C GLU A 356 -24.35 -17.53 13.29
N LEU A 357 -23.94 -16.33 12.87
CA LEU A 357 -23.26 -16.13 11.60
C LEU A 357 -21.92 -16.86 11.54
N ASN A 358 -21.12 -16.77 12.61
CA ASN A 358 -19.85 -17.48 12.71
C ASN A 358 -20.04 -19.01 12.57
N LYS A 359 -20.97 -19.59 13.30
CA LYS A 359 -21.32 -21.03 13.21
C LYS A 359 -21.83 -21.45 11.85
N LYS A 360 -22.52 -20.55 11.13
CA LYS A 360 -23.08 -20.83 9.81
C LYS A 360 -22.02 -20.86 8.70
N TYR A 361 -21.03 -19.97 8.75
CA TYR A 361 -20.08 -19.76 7.65
C TYR A 361 -18.70 -20.40 7.88
N ASN A 362 -18.39 -20.85 9.09
CA ASN A 362 -17.11 -21.50 9.44
C ASN A 362 -17.24 -23.00 9.72
N LYS A 363 -18.26 -23.65 9.13
CA LYS A 363 -18.43 -25.12 9.15
C LYS A 363 -17.49 -25.80 8.18
#